data_8b996a1ec91d18112c1e84ec0f78fa0c
#
_entry.id   8b996a1ec91d18112c1e84ec0f78fa0c
#
_cell.length_a   1.000
_cell.length_b   1.000
_cell.length_c   1.000
_cell.angle_alpha   90.00
_cell.angle_beta   90.00
_cell.angle_gamma   90.00
#
_symmetry.space_group_name_H-M   'P 1'
#
loop_
_entity.id
_entity.type
_entity.pdbx_description
1 polymer ?
#
loop_
_entity_poly.entity_id
_entity_poly.type
_entity_poly.pdbx_seq_one_letter_code
_entity_poly.pdbx_strand_id
1 'polypeptide(L)'
;MGTRCSSDNFQMATSIAPTGVPERARPHSLGDLFWSLNWLALQGFGGVMAVAQRGLVDDKRWLTREEFIEDWAVAQILPGPNVINLALMLGDRYFGLRGAFVAMSGLLAFPLLLVLLLAALFSGVSDVPAAQGLLRGMGAVAAGLILATALKLMPALKTNVMGMAVCAMVALATFVAVAVLRIPLAWVLLGLGGLACTWARYQLGRVRSMLP
;
A
#
# COMPACT_ATOMS: atom_id res chain seq x y z
N MET A 1 1.69 72.47 -23.09
CA MET A 1 2.55 71.32 -23.29
C MET A 1 1.95 70.12 -22.51
N GLY A 2 1.05 69.39 -23.19
CA GLY A 2 0.29 68.30 -22.56
C GLY A 2 1.00 66.96 -22.76
N THR A 3 1.32 66.28 -21.67
CA THR A 3 1.78 64.89 -21.69
C THR A 3 0.57 63.98 -21.59
N ARG A 4 0.20 63.34 -22.70
CA ARG A 4 -0.73 62.22 -22.74
C ARG A 4 -0.04 61.02 -22.07
N CYS A 5 -0.49 60.65 -20.88
CA CYS A 5 -0.14 59.41 -20.25
C CYS A 5 -0.85 58.27 -21.00
N SER A 6 -0.07 57.40 -21.63
CA SER A 6 -0.52 56.30 -22.45
C SER A 6 -1.24 55.27 -21.61
N SER A 7 -2.55 55.11 -21.90
CA SER A 7 -3.41 54.07 -21.30
C SER A 7 -3.16 52.65 -21.87
N ASP A 8 -2.11 52.50 -22.66
CA ASP A 8 -1.84 51.25 -23.40
C ASP A 8 -1.12 50.17 -22.60
N ASN A 9 -0.58 50.52 -21.40
CA ASN A 9 0.11 49.55 -20.57
C ASN A 9 -0.79 48.76 -19.60
N PHE A 10 -2.08 49.09 -19.51
CA PHE A 10 -3.00 48.37 -18.59
C PHE A 10 -3.73 47.21 -19.27
N GLN A 11 -3.72 47.14 -20.60
CA GLN A 11 -4.38 46.05 -21.34
C GLN A 11 -3.49 44.84 -21.62
N MET A 12 -2.17 44.92 -21.33
CA MET A 12 -1.27 43.78 -21.49
C MET A 12 -1.24 42.82 -20.28
N ALA A 13 -1.86 43.20 -19.16
CA ALA A 13 -1.84 42.39 -17.94
C ALA A 13 -3.00 41.40 -17.81
N THR A 14 -3.96 41.41 -18.75
CA THR A 14 -5.17 40.54 -18.64
C THR A 14 -5.21 39.38 -19.63
N SER A 15 -4.11 39.08 -20.32
CA SER A 15 -4.02 37.92 -21.21
C SER A 15 -3.04 36.87 -20.68
N ILE A 16 -3.06 36.61 -19.37
CA ILE A 16 -2.61 35.30 -18.86
C ILE A 16 -3.82 34.40 -19.00
N ALA A 17 -3.97 33.81 -20.18
CA ALA A 17 -4.82 32.64 -20.33
C ALA A 17 -4.39 31.64 -19.22
N PRO A 18 -5.34 31.05 -18.50
CA PRO A 18 -4.95 30.00 -17.54
C PRO A 18 -4.24 28.95 -18.38
N THR A 19 -2.92 28.82 -18.14
CA THR A 19 -2.14 27.69 -18.63
C THR A 19 -2.92 26.48 -18.23
N GLY A 20 -3.51 25.78 -19.20
CA GLY A 20 -4.37 24.63 -18.98
C GLY A 20 -3.59 23.62 -18.15
N VAL A 21 -3.91 23.57 -16.87
CA VAL A 21 -3.58 22.43 -16.03
C VAL A 21 -4.20 21.25 -16.79
N PRO A 22 -3.40 20.27 -17.25
CA PRO A 22 -3.94 19.17 -18.03
C PRO A 22 -5.10 18.61 -17.24
N GLU A 23 -6.29 18.59 -17.87
CA GLU A 23 -7.52 18.12 -17.23
C GLU A 23 -7.26 16.72 -16.73
N ARG A 24 -7.14 16.58 -15.42
CA ARG A 24 -6.77 15.30 -14.78
C ARG A 24 -7.84 14.28 -15.10
N ALA A 25 -7.42 13.13 -15.53
CA ALA A 25 -8.33 12.00 -15.65
C ALA A 25 -8.96 11.74 -14.28
N ARG A 26 -10.29 11.70 -14.26
CA ARG A 26 -11.09 11.41 -13.05
C ARG A 26 -11.93 10.18 -13.34
N PRO A 27 -12.33 9.41 -12.34
CA PRO A 27 -13.31 8.36 -12.55
C PRO A 27 -14.58 8.99 -13.16
N HIS A 28 -15.02 8.46 -14.31
CA HIS A 28 -16.20 9.01 -15.00
C HIS A 28 -17.50 8.71 -14.26
N SER A 29 -17.54 7.65 -13.47
CA SER A 29 -18.70 7.21 -12.72
C SER A 29 -18.32 6.35 -11.53
N LEU A 30 -19.27 6.12 -10.63
CA LEU A 30 -19.13 5.14 -9.55
C LEU A 30 -18.85 3.73 -10.08
N GLY A 31 -19.40 3.37 -11.24
CA GLY A 31 -19.12 2.10 -11.89
C GLY A 31 -17.69 1.98 -12.41
N ASP A 32 -17.13 3.05 -12.98
CA ASP A 32 -15.73 3.07 -13.43
C ASP A 32 -14.78 2.94 -12.23
N LEU A 33 -15.07 3.64 -11.12
CA LEU A 33 -14.32 3.49 -9.88
C LEU A 33 -14.37 2.05 -9.35
N PHE A 34 -15.56 1.45 -9.29
CA PHE A 34 -15.78 0.08 -8.84
C PHE A 34 -14.96 -0.93 -9.66
N TRP A 35 -15.12 -0.91 -10.98
CA TRP A 35 -14.44 -1.86 -11.87
C TRP A 35 -12.93 -1.69 -11.89
N SER A 36 -12.46 -0.45 -11.84
CA SER A 36 -11.02 -0.18 -11.82
C SER A 36 -10.35 -0.71 -10.55
N LEU A 37 -10.97 -0.50 -9.38
CA LEU A 37 -10.47 -1.02 -8.12
C LEU A 37 -10.62 -2.54 -8.01
N ASN A 38 -11.68 -3.10 -8.58
CA ASN A 38 -11.85 -4.55 -8.64
C ASN A 38 -10.75 -5.23 -9.48
N TRP A 39 -10.43 -4.66 -10.63
CA TRP A 39 -9.32 -5.13 -11.47
C TRP A 39 -7.97 -5.01 -10.78
N LEU A 40 -7.77 -3.91 -10.05
CA LEU A 40 -6.57 -3.69 -9.25
C LEU A 40 -6.43 -4.74 -8.14
N ALA A 41 -7.52 -5.10 -7.47
CA ALA A 41 -7.53 -6.11 -6.43
C ALA A 41 -7.08 -7.49 -6.93
N LEU A 42 -7.48 -7.86 -8.16
CA LEU A 42 -7.08 -9.13 -8.78
C LEU A 42 -5.60 -9.20 -9.14
N GLN A 43 -4.97 -8.06 -9.41
CA GLN A 43 -3.55 -7.96 -9.76
C GLN A 43 -2.64 -7.85 -8.54
N GLY A 44 -3.17 -7.72 -7.32
CA GLY A 44 -2.44 -7.43 -6.09
C GLY A 44 -1.40 -8.47 -5.66
N PHE A 45 -1.22 -9.54 -6.40
CA PHE A 45 -0.23 -10.57 -6.14
C PHE A 45 1.19 -10.07 -6.46
N GLY A 46 2.05 -10.01 -5.44
CA GLY A 46 3.48 -9.66 -5.62
C GLY A 46 3.88 -8.24 -5.20
N GLY A 47 2.96 -7.47 -4.66
CA GLY A 47 3.26 -6.13 -4.12
C GLY A 47 2.16 -5.14 -4.42
N VAL A 48 1.21 -5.06 -3.52
CA VAL A 48 -0.01 -4.24 -3.68
C VAL A 48 0.30 -2.77 -3.94
N MET A 49 1.36 -2.21 -3.31
CA MET A 49 1.78 -0.82 -3.54
C MET A 49 2.18 -0.58 -5.00
N ALA A 50 2.98 -1.47 -5.59
CA ALA A 50 3.43 -1.32 -6.98
C ALA A 50 2.27 -1.43 -7.96
N VAL A 51 1.32 -2.33 -7.69
CA VAL A 51 0.10 -2.51 -8.52
C VAL A 51 -0.82 -1.30 -8.39
N ALA A 52 -1.03 -0.81 -7.17
CA ALA A 52 -1.85 0.37 -6.92
C ALA A 52 -1.24 1.62 -7.59
N GLN A 53 0.08 1.81 -7.47
CA GLN A 53 0.78 2.91 -8.12
C GLN A 53 0.61 2.82 -9.64
N ARG A 54 0.91 1.66 -10.25
CA ARG A 54 0.74 1.48 -11.69
C ARG A 54 -0.70 1.76 -12.13
N GLY A 55 -1.69 1.17 -11.46
CA GLY A 55 -3.10 1.32 -11.84
C GLY A 55 -3.62 2.75 -11.69
N LEU A 56 -3.30 3.44 -10.59
CA LEU A 56 -3.85 4.76 -10.30
C LEU A 56 -3.05 5.91 -10.90
N VAL A 57 -1.72 5.76 -11.03
CA VAL A 57 -0.83 6.81 -11.55
C VAL A 57 -0.52 6.61 -13.04
N ASP A 58 -0.08 5.43 -13.45
CA ASP A 58 0.42 5.21 -14.81
C ASP A 58 -0.74 4.91 -15.79
N ASP A 59 -1.66 4.00 -15.42
CA ASP A 59 -2.74 3.53 -16.32
C ASP A 59 -3.94 4.50 -16.30
N LYS A 60 -4.50 4.78 -15.14
CA LYS A 60 -5.70 5.63 -15.00
C LYS A 60 -5.39 7.12 -14.89
N ARG A 61 -4.20 7.48 -14.44
CA ARG A 61 -3.76 8.87 -14.23
C ARG A 61 -4.69 9.68 -13.33
N TRP A 62 -5.32 9.00 -12.36
CA TRP A 62 -6.19 9.65 -11.38
C TRP A 62 -5.39 10.40 -10.31
N LEU A 63 -4.17 9.94 -10.01
CA LEU A 63 -3.24 10.56 -9.06
C LEU A 63 -1.91 10.87 -9.76
N THR A 64 -1.24 11.92 -9.30
CA THR A 64 0.19 12.09 -9.58
C THR A 64 1.01 11.14 -8.71
N ARG A 65 2.29 10.98 -9.04
CA ARG A 65 3.18 10.14 -8.21
C ARG A 65 3.34 10.71 -6.80
N GLU A 66 3.40 12.03 -6.68
CA GLU A 66 3.52 12.75 -5.42
C GLU A 66 2.26 12.56 -4.57
N GLU A 67 1.08 12.78 -5.14
CA GLU A 67 -0.21 12.57 -4.47
C GLU A 67 -0.37 11.11 -4.02
N PHE A 68 0.04 10.15 -4.85
CA PHE A 68 -0.01 8.74 -4.48
C PHE A 68 0.86 8.43 -3.27
N ILE A 69 2.08 8.99 -3.19
CA ILE A 69 3.00 8.78 -2.06
C ILE A 69 2.42 9.40 -0.79
N GLU A 70 1.85 10.60 -0.88
CA GLU A 70 1.20 11.28 0.26
C GLU A 70 -0.01 10.48 0.75
N ASP A 71 -0.93 10.11 -0.14
CA ASP A 71 -2.12 9.34 0.19
C ASP A 71 -1.75 7.95 0.75
N TRP A 72 -0.70 7.33 0.19
CA TRP A 72 -0.20 6.06 0.69
C TRP A 72 0.38 6.17 2.11
N ALA A 73 1.12 7.24 2.39
CA ALA A 73 1.66 7.50 3.72
C ALA A 73 0.53 7.71 4.75
N VAL A 74 -0.51 8.45 4.40
CA VAL A 74 -1.71 8.63 5.25
C VAL A 74 -2.43 7.29 5.45
N ALA A 75 -2.61 6.50 4.39
CA ALA A 75 -3.26 5.19 4.47
C ALA A 75 -2.54 4.22 5.41
N GLN A 76 -1.21 4.37 5.59
CA GLN A 76 -0.44 3.55 6.53
C GLN A 76 -0.65 3.92 8.01
N ILE A 77 -1.06 5.16 8.30
CA ILE A 77 -1.33 5.62 9.67
C ILE A 77 -2.72 5.18 10.13
N LEU A 78 -3.65 5.04 9.18
CA LEU A 78 -5.02 4.63 9.48
C LEU A 78 -5.07 3.14 9.85
N PRO A 79 -5.87 2.76 10.86
CA PRO A 79 -6.06 1.35 11.20
C PRO A 79 -6.76 0.61 10.05
N GLY A 80 -6.23 -0.55 9.67
CA GLY A 80 -6.78 -1.39 8.61
C GLY A 80 -5.80 -1.65 7.46
N PRO A 81 -6.22 -2.42 6.45
CA PRO A 81 -5.40 -2.68 5.28
C PRO A 81 -5.15 -1.40 4.46
N ASN A 82 -3.89 -1.06 4.22
CA ASN A 82 -3.47 0.18 3.58
C ASN A 82 -4.18 0.44 2.24
N VAL A 83 -4.40 -0.61 1.46
CA VAL A 83 -5.06 -0.48 0.14
C VAL A 83 -6.54 -0.14 0.26
N ILE A 84 -7.22 -0.69 1.28
CA ILE A 84 -8.61 -0.34 1.55
C ILE A 84 -8.68 1.12 2.00
N ASN A 85 -7.78 1.55 2.89
CA ASN A 85 -7.72 2.94 3.33
C ASN A 85 -7.47 3.90 2.16
N LEU A 86 -6.53 3.56 1.26
CA LEU A 86 -6.28 4.33 0.04
C LEU A 86 -7.53 4.38 -0.86
N ALA A 87 -8.20 3.24 -1.07
CA ALA A 87 -9.42 3.19 -1.89
C ALA A 87 -10.57 4.02 -1.29
N LEU A 88 -10.74 3.98 0.03
CA LEU A 88 -11.72 4.80 0.75
C LEU A 88 -11.43 6.29 0.55
N MET A 89 -10.17 6.72 0.74
CA MET A 89 -9.75 8.10 0.54
C MET A 89 -9.97 8.57 -0.89
N LEU A 90 -9.62 7.72 -1.86
CA LEU A 90 -9.81 8.01 -3.28
C LEU A 90 -11.30 8.14 -3.63
N GLY A 91 -12.12 7.21 -3.16
CA GLY A 91 -13.56 7.22 -3.37
C GLY A 91 -14.24 8.44 -2.76
N ASP A 92 -13.86 8.79 -1.53
CA ASP A 92 -14.37 9.97 -0.83
C ASP A 92 -13.97 11.26 -1.54
N ARG A 93 -12.73 11.37 -2.03
CA ARG A 93 -12.23 12.53 -2.78
C ARG A 93 -13.06 12.84 -4.02
N TYR A 94 -13.53 11.82 -4.77
CA TYR A 94 -14.23 12.02 -6.04
C TYR A 94 -15.75 12.02 -5.92
N PHE A 95 -16.33 11.23 -5.03
CA PHE A 95 -17.78 11.03 -4.95
C PHE A 95 -18.32 11.08 -3.51
N GLY A 96 -17.52 11.57 -2.54
CA GLY A 96 -17.88 11.60 -1.13
C GLY A 96 -18.10 10.21 -0.54
N LEU A 97 -18.82 10.11 0.55
CA LEU A 97 -19.05 8.83 1.27
C LEU A 97 -19.60 7.71 0.37
N ARG A 98 -20.44 8.04 -0.63
CA ARG A 98 -20.94 7.04 -1.59
C ARG A 98 -19.78 6.46 -2.42
N GLY A 99 -18.85 7.30 -2.84
CA GLY A 99 -17.64 6.87 -3.54
C GLY A 99 -16.76 5.99 -2.67
N ALA A 100 -16.57 6.33 -1.40
CA ALA A 100 -15.81 5.53 -0.46
C ALA A 100 -16.37 4.11 -0.32
N PHE A 101 -17.68 3.96 -0.10
CA PHE A 101 -18.31 2.63 -0.02
C PHE A 101 -18.23 1.85 -1.32
N VAL A 102 -18.40 2.50 -2.47
CA VAL A 102 -18.27 1.88 -3.78
C VAL A 102 -16.84 1.45 -4.05
N ALA A 103 -15.86 2.26 -3.69
CA ALA A 103 -14.43 1.93 -3.81
C ALA A 103 -14.05 0.71 -2.96
N MET A 104 -14.49 0.68 -1.70
CA MET A 104 -14.26 -0.45 -0.81
C MET A 104 -14.94 -1.73 -1.34
N SER A 105 -16.21 -1.63 -1.77
CA SER A 105 -16.93 -2.78 -2.31
C SER A 105 -16.30 -3.28 -3.61
N GLY A 106 -15.81 -2.40 -4.48
CA GLY A 106 -15.09 -2.76 -5.69
C GLY A 106 -13.81 -3.55 -5.40
N LEU A 107 -13.08 -3.14 -4.37
CA LEU A 107 -11.84 -3.83 -3.98
C LEU A 107 -12.10 -5.22 -3.39
N LEU A 108 -13.22 -5.40 -2.68
CA LEU A 108 -13.53 -6.62 -1.94
C LEU A 108 -14.45 -7.58 -2.70
N ALA A 109 -15.35 -7.10 -3.55
CA ALA A 109 -16.46 -7.89 -4.09
C ALA A 109 -15.99 -9.13 -4.86
N PHE A 110 -15.14 -8.97 -5.85
CA PHE A 110 -14.72 -10.09 -6.67
C PHE A 110 -13.77 -11.06 -5.95
N PRO A 111 -12.74 -10.61 -5.23
CA PRO A 111 -11.90 -11.52 -4.43
C PRO A 111 -12.71 -12.30 -3.39
N LEU A 112 -13.66 -11.64 -2.72
CA LEU A 112 -14.54 -12.29 -1.74
C LEU A 112 -15.44 -13.34 -2.42
N LEU A 113 -16.10 -12.97 -3.52
CA LEU A 113 -16.95 -13.88 -4.29
C LEU A 113 -16.15 -15.10 -4.77
N LEU A 114 -14.94 -14.87 -5.28
CA LEU A 114 -14.06 -15.96 -5.75
C LEU A 114 -13.70 -16.91 -4.62
N VAL A 115 -13.30 -16.38 -3.45
CA VAL A 115 -12.95 -17.20 -2.29
C VAL A 115 -14.15 -17.98 -1.79
N LEU A 116 -15.34 -17.36 -1.70
CA LEU A 116 -16.57 -18.05 -1.27
C LEU A 116 -16.98 -19.14 -2.26
N LEU A 117 -16.88 -18.86 -3.57
CA LEU A 117 -17.17 -19.86 -4.60
C LEU A 117 -16.22 -21.05 -4.50
N LEU A 118 -14.93 -20.79 -4.39
CA LEU A 118 -13.94 -21.83 -4.21
C LEU A 118 -14.20 -22.63 -2.92
N ALA A 119 -14.47 -21.96 -1.80
CA ALA A 119 -14.79 -22.61 -0.54
C ALA A 119 -16.03 -23.51 -0.67
N ALA A 120 -17.09 -23.04 -1.34
CA ALA A 120 -18.30 -23.82 -1.58
C ALA A 120 -18.03 -25.04 -2.47
N LEU A 121 -17.23 -24.89 -3.54
CA LEU A 121 -16.85 -25.99 -4.40
C LEU A 121 -16.00 -27.05 -3.68
N PHE A 122 -15.08 -26.60 -2.80
CA PHE A 122 -14.23 -27.49 -2.03
C PHE A 122 -14.93 -28.16 -0.84
N SER A 123 -16.02 -27.59 -0.33
CA SER A 123 -16.74 -28.16 0.81
C SER A 123 -17.30 -29.58 0.52
N GLY A 124 -17.65 -29.85 -0.75
CA GLY A 124 -18.16 -31.14 -1.17
C GLY A 124 -17.09 -32.19 -1.52
N VAL A 125 -15.81 -31.79 -1.59
CA VAL A 125 -14.69 -32.66 -1.98
C VAL A 125 -13.51 -32.61 -1.02
N SER A 126 -13.74 -32.12 0.19
CA SER A 126 -12.70 -31.94 1.23
C SER A 126 -11.96 -33.25 1.59
N ASP A 127 -12.65 -34.40 1.48
CA ASP A 127 -12.11 -35.71 1.80
C ASP A 127 -11.35 -36.38 0.64
N VAL A 128 -11.41 -35.78 -0.55
CA VAL A 128 -10.71 -36.31 -1.72
C VAL A 128 -9.21 -36.01 -1.62
N PRO A 129 -8.31 -37.03 -1.73
CA PRO A 129 -6.87 -36.80 -1.60
C PRO A 129 -6.30 -35.77 -2.58
N ALA A 130 -6.86 -35.70 -3.79
CA ALA A 130 -6.47 -34.71 -4.80
C ALA A 130 -6.79 -33.27 -4.37
N ALA A 131 -7.96 -33.03 -3.74
CA ALA A 131 -8.35 -31.71 -3.23
C ALA A 131 -7.42 -31.27 -2.06
N GLN A 132 -7.12 -32.19 -1.16
CA GLN A 132 -6.16 -31.93 -0.08
C GLN A 132 -4.76 -31.65 -0.63
N GLY A 133 -4.32 -32.38 -1.67
CA GLY A 133 -3.05 -32.13 -2.35
C GLY A 133 -2.98 -30.73 -2.96
N LEU A 134 -4.07 -30.29 -3.62
CA LEU A 134 -4.17 -28.96 -4.21
C LEU A 134 -4.08 -27.85 -3.14
N LEU A 135 -4.83 -27.98 -2.03
CA LEU A 135 -4.79 -26.99 -0.93
C LEU A 135 -3.39 -26.91 -0.29
N ARG A 136 -2.73 -28.06 -0.09
CA ARG A 136 -1.34 -28.09 0.39
C ARG A 136 -0.38 -27.41 -0.58
N GLY A 137 -0.55 -27.65 -1.89
CA GLY A 137 0.23 -27.00 -2.94
C GLY A 137 0.04 -25.49 -2.97
N MET A 138 -1.20 -25.01 -2.86
CA MET A 138 -1.48 -23.57 -2.75
C MET A 138 -0.86 -22.95 -1.52
N GLY A 139 -0.92 -23.64 -0.37
CA GLY A 139 -0.26 -23.21 0.88
C GLY A 139 1.26 -23.10 0.72
N ALA A 140 1.88 -24.08 0.04
CA ALA A 140 3.32 -24.07 -0.21
C ALA A 140 3.74 -22.90 -1.13
N VAL A 141 2.97 -22.61 -2.17
CA VAL A 141 3.20 -21.46 -3.04
C VAL A 141 3.07 -20.15 -2.29
N ALA A 142 2.02 -19.99 -1.46
CA ALA A 142 1.83 -18.81 -0.64
C ALA A 142 3.01 -18.61 0.34
N ALA A 143 3.44 -19.68 1.02
CA ALA A 143 4.60 -19.64 1.90
C ALA A 143 5.89 -19.26 1.14
N GLY A 144 6.08 -19.79 -0.07
CA GLY A 144 7.20 -19.44 -0.95
C GLY A 144 7.20 -17.96 -1.35
N LEU A 145 6.04 -17.39 -1.67
CA LEU A 145 5.91 -15.96 -1.98
C LEU A 145 6.23 -15.06 -0.78
N ILE A 146 5.77 -15.44 0.41
CA ILE A 146 6.10 -14.71 1.66
C ILE A 146 7.62 -14.76 1.90
N LEU A 147 8.23 -15.94 1.77
CA LEU A 147 9.68 -16.10 1.92
C LEU A 147 10.45 -15.28 0.86
N ALA A 148 10.04 -15.33 -0.40
CA ALA A 148 10.65 -14.56 -1.47
C ALA A 148 10.58 -13.04 -1.18
N THR A 149 9.45 -12.57 -0.64
CA THR A 149 9.29 -11.15 -0.25
C THR A 149 10.23 -10.80 0.89
N ALA A 150 10.35 -11.65 1.91
CA ALA A 150 11.29 -11.47 3.00
C ALA A 150 12.74 -11.40 2.52
N LEU A 151 13.14 -12.30 1.60
CA LEU A 151 14.46 -12.28 0.98
C LEU A 151 14.72 -11.00 0.16
N LYS A 152 13.71 -10.52 -0.56
CA LYS A 152 13.79 -9.27 -1.32
C LYS A 152 13.99 -8.03 -0.42
N LEU A 153 13.55 -8.08 0.83
CA LEU A 153 13.76 -7.02 1.81
C LEU A 153 15.14 -7.07 2.49
N MET A 154 15.87 -8.19 2.39
CA MET A 154 17.20 -8.34 3.03
C MET A 154 18.21 -7.23 2.67
N PRO A 155 18.31 -6.73 1.42
CA PRO A 155 19.24 -5.64 1.11
C PRO A 155 18.98 -4.37 1.91
N ALA A 156 17.71 -4.09 2.27
CA ALA A 156 17.36 -2.93 3.09
C ALA A 156 17.91 -3.02 4.53
N LEU A 157 18.21 -4.23 5.02
CA LEU A 157 18.83 -4.41 6.33
C LEU A 157 20.30 -3.96 6.35
N LYS A 158 20.99 -3.95 5.21
CA LYS A 158 22.40 -3.53 5.10
C LYS A 158 22.61 -2.06 5.42
N THR A 159 21.58 -1.24 5.15
CA THR A 159 21.59 0.21 5.42
C THR A 159 21.03 0.58 6.79
N ASN A 160 20.65 -0.41 7.60
CA ASN A 160 20.05 -0.19 8.91
C ASN A 160 21.10 0.19 9.95
N VAL A 161 20.84 1.23 10.75
CA VAL A 161 21.70 1.75 11.82
C VAL A 161 22.01 0.68 12.89
N MET A 162 21.14 -0.31 13.06
CA MET A 162 21.29 -1.40 14.05
C MET A 162 22.35 -2.43 13.66
N GLY A 163 22.77 -2.49 12.40
CA GLY A 163 23.69 -3.49 11.89
C GLY A 163 23.02 -4.82 11.53
N MET A 164 23.60 -5.49 10.54
CA MET A 164 23.07 -6.74 9.95
C MET A 164 22.94 -7.87 10.99
N ALA A 165 23.94 -7.99 11.90
CA ALA A 165 23.97 -9.06 12.89
C ALA A 165 22.80 -8.96 13.90
N VAL A 166 22.51 -7.75 14.39
CA VAL A 166 21.41 -7.53 15.34
C VAL A 166 20.06 -7.78 14.66
N CYS A 167 19.88 -7.29 13.42
CA CYS A 167 18.66 -7.54 12.65
C CYS A 167 18.46 -9.05 12.39
N ALA A 168 19.52 -9.79 12.07
CA ALA A 168 19.45 -11.24 11.86
C ALA A 168 19.11 -11.99 13.16
N MET A 169 19.69 -11.60 14.30
CA MET A 169 19.37 -12.18 15.59
C MET A 169 17.91 -11.94 15.99
N VAL A 170 17.40 -10.72 15.80
CA VAL A 170 15.99 -10.39 16.09
C VAL A 170 15.06 -11.18 15.16
N ALA A 171 15.38 -11.30 13.89
CA ALA A 171 14.60 -12.09 12.92
C ALA A 171 14.58 -13.57 13.30
N LEU A 172 15.73 -14.14 13.66
CA LEU A 172 15.83 -15.53 14.09
C LEU A 172 15.07 -15.76 15.41
N ALA A 173 15.23 -14.87 16.38
CA ALA A 173 14.50 -14.94 17.65
C ALA A 173 12.99 -14.87 17.45
N THR A 174 12.53 -13.98 16.56
CA THR A 174 11.12 -13.89 16.18
C THR A 174 10.63 -15.17 15.52
N PHE A 175 11.41 -15.73 14.60
CA PHE A 175 11.07 -16.99 13.94
C PHE A 175 10.95 -18.13 14.95
N VAL A 176 11.92 -18.30 15.86
CA VAL A 176 11.88 -19.32 16.90
C VAL A 176 10.69 -19.11 17.84
N ALA A 177 10.44 -17.88 18.28
CA ALA A 177 9.32 -17.58 19.18
C ALA A 177 7.96 -17.92 18.56
N VAL A 178 7.76 -17.62 17.27
CA VAL A 178 6.48 -17.83 16.59
C VAL A 178 6.35 -19.27 16.06
N ALA A 179 7.39 -19.80 15.40
CA ALA A 179 7.31 -21.08 14.70
C ALA A 179 7.52 -22.27 15.65
N VAL A 180 8.41 -22.16 16.62
CA VAL A 180 8.76 -23.26 17.54
C VAL A 180 7.99 -23.14 18.86
N LEU A 181 8.06 -21.97 19.52
CA LEU A 181 7.42 -21.76 20.82
C LEU A 181 5.93 -21.44 20.70
N ARG A 182 5.43 -21.15 19.48
CA ARG A 182 4.02 -20.82 19.18
C ARG A 182 3.45 -19.68 20.04
N ILE A 183 4.30 -18.73 20.43
CA ILE A 183 3.89 -17.56 21.19
C ILE A 183 3.02 -16.68 20.27
N PRO A 184 1.87 -16.14 20.75
CA PRO A 184 1.05 -15.21 19.98
C PRO A 184 1.88 -14.03 19.48
N LEU A 185 1.74 -13.69 18.19
CA LEU A 185 2.51 -12.66 17.51
C LEU A 185 2.50 -11.31 18.24
N ALA A 186 1.38 -10.97 18.89
CA ALA A 186 1.23 -9.74 19.66
C ALA A 186 2.29 -9.62 20.78
N TRP A 187 2.53 -10.66 21.53
CA TRP A 187 3.54 -10.67 22.60
C TRP A 187 4.96 -10.60 22.07
N VAL A 188 5.21 -11.26 20.94
CA VAL A 188 6.52 -11.21 20.27
C VAL A 188 6.80 -9.80 19.73
N LEU A 189 5.80 -9.14 19.14
CA LEU A 189 5.92 -7.76 18.66
C LEU A 189 6.15 -6.78 19.82
N LEU A 190 5.42 -6.90 20.93
CA LEU A 190 5.59 -6.02 22.08
C LEU A 190 6.94 -6.24 22.76
N GLY A 191 7.36 -7.50 22.97
CA GLY A 191 8.61 -7.85 23.64
C GLY A 191 9.84 -7.56 22.77
N LEU A 192 10.00 -8.30 21.67
CA LEU A 192 11.16 -8.17 20.78
C LEU A 192 11.15 -6.84 20.02
N GLY A 193 9.98 -6.37 19.60
CA GLY A 193 9.84 -5.07 18.94
C GLY A 193 10.18 -3.92 19.89
N GLY A 194 9.72 -3.95 21.13
CA GLY A 194 10.07 -2.99 22.17
C GLY A 194 11.58 -2.96 22.45
N LEU A 195 12.21 -4.14 22.61
CA LEU A 195 13.67 -4.25 22.77
C LEU A 195 14.43 -3.72 21.56
N ALA A 196 13.99 -4.05 20.35
CA ALA A 196 14.61 -3.54 19.13
C ALA A 196 14.49 -2.02 19.00
N CYS A 197 13.32 -1.44 19.36
CA CYS A 197 13.12 0.01 19.37
C CYS A 197 14.01 0.73 20.40
N THR A 198 14.15 0.20 21.60
CA THR A 198 15.02 0.80 22.63
C THR A 198 16.49 0.73 22.20
N TRP A 199 16.91 -0.38 21.62
CA TRP A 199 18.26 -0.51 21.06
C TRP A 199 18.52 0.46 19.90
N ALA A 200 17.57 0.57 18.97
CA ALA A 200 17.66 1.49 17.84
C ALA A 200 17.77 2.96 18.32
N ARG A 201 16.97 3.35 19.31
CA ARG A 201 17.06 4.68 19.93
C ARG A 201 18.42 4.93 20.57
N TYR A 202 18.96 3.96 21.27
CA TYR A 202 20.29 4.07 21.87
C TYR A 202 21.40 4.27 20.82
N GLN A 203 21.35 3.51 19.74
CA GLN A 203 22.30 3.64 18.62
C GLN A 203 22.18 4.99 17.90
N LEU A 204 20.96 5.43 17.62
CA LEU A 204 20.71 6.76 17.00
C LEU A 204 21.20 7.90 17.89
N GLY A 205 21.05 7.79 19.21
CA GLY A 205 21.60 8.76 20.17
C GLY A 205 23.12 8.84 20.09
N ARG A 206 23.81 7.72 19.94
CA ARG A 206 25.27 7.67 19.77
C ARG A 206 25.74 8.30 18.45
N VAL A 207 25.06 8.02 17.36
CA VAL A 207 25.41 8.61 16.05
C VAL A 207 25.20 10.11 16.06
N ARG A 208 24.12 10.58 16.71
CA ARG A 208 23.81 12.02 16.83
C ARG A 208 24.82 12.79 17.68
N SER A 209 25.43 12.15 18.69
CA SER A 209 26.47 12.78 19.54
C SER A 209 27.86 12.80 18.87
N MET A 210 28.05 12.17 17.71
CA MET A 210 29.29 12.16 16.94
C MET A 210 29.27 13.13 15.74
N LEU A 211 28.13 13.74 15.47
CA LEU A 211 28.04 14.82 14.46
C LEU A 211 28.25 16.16 15.16
N PRO A 212 29.25 16.98 14.73
CA PRO A 212 29.58 18.30 15.30
C PRO A 212 28.44 19.30 15.10
#